data_bf5e1632fc25497c3cfd3e207bfc583e
#
_entry.id   bf5e1632fc25497c3cfd3e207bfc583e
#
_cell.length_a   1.000
_cell.length_b   1.000
_cell.length_c   1.000
_cell.angle_alpha   90.00
_cell.angle_beta   90.00
_cell.angle_gamma   90.00
#
_symmetry.space_group_name_H-M   'P 1'
#
loop_
_entity.id
_entity.type
_entity.pdbx_description
1 polymer ?
#
loop_
_entity_poly.entity_id
_entity_poly.type
_entity_poly.pdbx_seq_one_letter_code
_entity_poly.pdbx_strand_id
1 'polypeptide(L)'
;MKIRLSPFLLLCIMGGLAIFSSTMAKNPALPLFIRSLDVPLSTVGFIAAASTIVGILVSFPAGMLSDIIGRRRVLLIAAVVFATAPFLYLVIAAPWQLVLVRVYHGLATAILGPVALAAIADTFQSGRGERMGWYSSATMIGRFLAPLVGGLLIFGENFHWVYLADGFAGILALLAAARVPLESAPSQSWRQAFRQQRGTYGQEVRSVLRHIGILATGGVEAVQYFAFGALETFLPIYLNERLGYPPWKIGLLFMTQILAAALTKPVMGRLSDRYGRVRMIVSGLILAGITTGTMVLSSHYLVIMVLMALFGLGLATVTASTAALVADLSPSRGRGGALGILSSIMDVGHAMGPIVTGILVSAYSYMAAFASVGGLLMVVSLIFGFLVHPRVPGQDAKQ
;
A
#
# COMPACT_ATOMS: atom_id res chain seq x y z
N MET A 1 -14.58 13.45 35.13
CA MET A 1 -13.22 13.75 34.59
C MET A 1 -13.26 13.61 33.09
N LYS A 2 -13.28 14.69 32.30
CA LYS A 2 -13.24 14.60 30.83
C LYS A 2 -11.80 14.27 30.42
N ILE A 3 -11.54 13.03 30.02
CA ILE A 3 -10.24 12.62 29.45
C ILE A 3 -10.09 13.41 28.14
N ARG A 4 -9.27 14.47 28.15
CA ARG A 4 -8.90 15.20 26.94
C ARG A 4 -7.75 14.43 26.28
N LEU A 5 -8.05 13.61 25.26
CA LEU A 5 -7.02 12.97 24.45
C LEU A 5 -6.16 14.05 23.76
N SER A 6 -4.86 13.82 23.69
CA SER A 6 -3.96 14.76 22.99
C SER A 6 -4.28 14.80 21.49
N PRO A 7 -4.09 15.94 20.81
CA PRO A 7 -4.29 16.06 19.35
C PRO A 7 -3.52 15.00 18.56
N PHE A 8 -2.31 14.69 19.00
CA PHE A 8 -1.48 13.66 18.38
C PHE A 8 -2.06 12.26 18.54
N LEU A 9 -2.54 11.91 19.73
CA LEU A 9 -3.18 10.61 19.96
C LEU A 9 -4.45 10.44 19.14
N LEU A 10 -5.24 11.50 18.96
CA LEU A 10 -6.42 11.50 18.07
C LEU A 10 -6.04 11.24 16.62
N LEU A 11 -4.94 11.82 16.11
CA LEU A 11 -4.42 11.52 14.78
C LEU A 11 -3.97 10.06 14.64
N CYS A 12 -3.29 9.50 15.64
CA CYS A 12 -2.90 8.10 15.66
C CYS A 12 -4.11 7.15 15.68
N ILE A 13 -5.12 7.43 16.49
CA ILE A 13 -6.36 6.65 16.55
C ILE A 13 -7.09 6.73 15.21
N MET A 14 -7.27 7.94 14.66
CA MET A 14 -7.89 8.14 13.36
C MET A 14 -7.16 7.34 12.26
N GLY A 15 -5.84 7.50 12.17
CA GLY A 15 -5.04 6.82 11.14
C GLY A 15 -5.03 5.30 11.30
N GLY A 16 -4.87 4.82 12.54
CA GLY A 16 -4.89 3.38 12.86
C GLY A 16 -6.23 2.73 12.51
N LEU A 17 -7.34 3.34 12.91
CA LEU A 17 -8.70 2.83 12.61
C LEU A 17 -9.06 2.94 11.13
N ALA A 18 -8.69 4.03 10.45
CA ALA A 18 -8.95 4.19 9.03
C ALA A 18 -8.17 3.17 8.18
N ILE A 19 -6.91 2.91 8.52
CA ILE A 19 -6.10 1.88 7.84
C ILE A 19 -6.59 0.48 8.20
N PHE A 20 -7.01 0.23 9.43
CA PHE A 20 -7.63 -1.03 9.84
C PHE A 20 -8.89 -1.30 9.01
N SER A 21 -9.82 -0.33 8.94
CA SER A 21 -11.03 -0.38 8.12
C SER A 21 -10.67 -0.67 6.65
N SER A 22 -9.87 0.18 6.02
CA SER A 22 -9.51 0.00 4.60
C SER A 22 -8.84 -1.34 4.29
N THR A 23 -8.00 -1.86 5.18
CA THR A 23 -7.30 -3.13 4.97
C THR A 23 -8.25 -4.32 5.17
N MET A 24 -9.14 -4.25 6.15
CA MET A 24 -10.14 -5.27 6.43
C MET A 24 -11.13 -5.43 5.28
N ALA A 25 -11.59 -4.32 4.69
CA ALA A 25 -12.44 -4.32 3.50
C ALA A 25 -11.76 -4.95 2.28
N LYS A 26 -10.42 -4.89 2.21
CA LYS A 26 -9.65 -5.41 1.08
C LYS A 26 -9.30 -6.89 1.23
N ASN A 27 -8.77 -7.30 2.37
CA ASN A 27 -8.04 -8.56 2.48
C ASN A 27 -8.47 -9.35 3.74
N PRO A 28 -8.96 -10.59 3.61
CA PRO A 28 -9.25 -11.33 2.37
C PRO A 28 -10.65 -11.07 1.79
N ALA A 29 -11.41 -10.10 2.36
CA ALA A 29 -12.83 -9.93 2.08
C ALA A 29 -13.13 -9.61 0.62
N LEU A 30 -12.44 -8.61 0.02
CA LEU A 30 -12.78 -8.12 -1.33
C LEU A 30 -12.66 -9.19 -2.42
N PRO A 31 -11.56 -9.94 -2.56
CA PRO A 31 -11.45 -10.96 -3.60
C PRO A 31 -12.55 -12.03 -3.49
N LEU A 32 -12.84 -12.48 -2.26
CA LEU A 32 -13.88 -13.47 -2.01
C LEU A 32 -15.28 -12.89 -2.29
N PHE A 33 -15.54 -11.63 -1.91
CA PHE A 33 -16.80 -10.96 -2.20
C PHE A 33 -17.00 -10.73 -3.70
N ILE A 34 -15.96 -10.35 -4.46
CA ILE A 34 -16.07 -10.24 -5.91
C ILE A 34 -16.48 -11.60 -6.52
N ARG A 35 -15.91 -12.69 -6.02
CA ARG A 35 -16.23 -14.03 -6.51
C ARG A 35 -17.63 -14.50 -6.15
N SER A 36 -18.16 -14.11 -4.99
CA SER A 36 -19.55 -14.42 -4.62
C SER A 36 -20.60 -13.70 -5.50
N LEU A 37 -20.18 -12.73 -6.32
CA LEU A 37 -21.00 -12.08 -7.35
C LEU A 37 -20.87 -12.77 -8.73
N ASP A 38 -20.34 -13.99 -8.81
CA ASP A 38 -20.12 -14.77 -10.04
C ASP A 38 -19.26 -14.06 -11.11
N VAL A 39 -18.38 -13.14 -10.68
CA VAL A 39 -17.48 -12.38 -11.57
C VAL A 39 -16.41 -13.29 -12.14
N PRO A 40 -16.18 -13.30 -13.48
CA PRO A 40 -15.07 -14.03 -14.10
C PRO A 40 -13.71 -13.59 -13.56
N LEU A 41 -12.76 -14.53 -13.42
CA LEU A 41 -11.42 -14.25 -12.88
C LEU A 41 -10.68 -13.14 -13.64
N SER A 42 -10.87 -13.03 -14.96
CA SER A 42 -10.31 -11.94 -15.78
C SER A 42 -10.79 -10.55 -15.35
N THR A 43 -12.02 -10.44 -14.82
CA THR A 43 -12.61 -9.16 -14.39
C THR A 43 -12.29 -8.81 -12.95
N VAL A 44 -12.03 -9.82 -12.09
CA VAL A 44 -11.70 -9.61 -10.66
C VAL A 44 -10.55 -8.60 -10.50
N GLY A 45 -9.50 -8.73 -11.31
CA GLY A 45 -8.33 -7.86 -11.24
C GLY A 45 -8.65 -6.40 -11.52
N PHE A 46 -9.53 -6.11 -12.48
CA PHE A 46 -9.95 -4.73 -12.79
C PHE A 46 -10.74 -4.11 -11.62
N ILE A 47 -11.65 -4.86 -11.04
CA ILE A 47 -12.43 -4.39 -9.88
C ILE A 47 -11.50 -4.14 -8.69
N ALA A 48 -10.57 -5.05 -8.41
CA ALA A 48 -9.62 -4.91 -7.32
C ALA A 48 -8.70 -3.68 -7.50
N ALA A 49 -8.24 -3.42 -8.74
CA ALA A 49 -7.36 -2.30 -9.06
C ALA A 49 -8.06 -0.93 -9.00
N ALA A 50 -9.38 -0.85 -9.10
CA ALA A 50 -10.12 0.42 -9.24
C ALA A 50 -9.76 1.46 -8.17
N SER A 51 -9.65 1.07 -6.89
CA SER A 51 -9.28 2.00 -5.81
C SER A 51 -7.81 2.45 -5.88
N THR A 52 -6.91 1.60 -6.34
CA THR A 52 -5.48 1.94 -6.48
C THR A 52 -5.28 2.91 -7.64
N ILE A 53 -6.02 2.73 -8.75
CA ILE A 53 -6.02 3.67 -9.88
C ILE A 53 -6.48 5.07 -9.42
N VAL A 54 -7.53 5.14 -8.60
CA VAL A 54 -7.95 6.41 -7.97
C VAL A 54 -6.83 6.98 -7.09
N GLY A 55 -6.15 6.13 -6.33
CA GLY A 55 -4.98 6.51 -5.53
C GLY A 55 -3.93 7.25 -6.35
N ILE A 56 -3.52 6.68 -7.48
CA ILE A 56 -2.53 7.27 -8.40
C ILE A 56 -2.96 8.67 -8.87
N LEU A 57 -4.23 8.83 -9.23
CA LEU A 57 -4.75 10.07 -9.80
C LEU A 57 -5.00 11.16 -8.74
N VAL A 58 -5.38 10.78 -7.52
CA VAL A 58 -5.95 11.70 -6.51
C VAL A 58 -4.96 12.05 -5.41
N SER A 59 -3.97 11.20 -5.08
CA SER A 59 -3.07 11.44 -3.94
C SER A 59 -2.35 12.78 -4.01
N PHE A 60 -1.83 13.14 -5.18
CA PHE A 60 -1.17 14.43 -5.37
C PHE A 60 -2.13 15.63 -5.33
N PRO A 61 -3.24 15.67 -6.09
CA PRO A 61 -4.26 16.71 -5.96
C PRO A 61 -4.80 16.87 -4.55
N ALA A 62 -4.98 15.78 -3.80
CA ALA A 62 -5.45 15.80 -2.42
C ALA A 62 -4.46 16.51 -1.47
N GLY A 63 -3.17 16.25 -1.62
CA GLY A 63 -2.11 16.96 -0.90
C GLY A 63 -2.21 18.47 -1.14
N MET A 64 -2.25 18.89 -2.40
CA MET A 64 -2.41 20.31 -2.76
C MET A 64 -3.70 20.93 -2.24
N LEU A 65 -4.83 20.21 -2.38
CA LEU A 65 -6.12 20.68 -1.87
C LEU A 65 -6.06 20.90 -0.37
N SER A 66 -5.35 20.04 0.36
CA SER A 66 -5.20 20.17 1.81
C SER A 66 -4.37 21.39 2.25
N ASP A 67 -3.46 21.85 1.40
CA ASP A 67 -2.71 23.12 1.61
C ASP A 67 -3.63 24.34 1.48
N ILE A 68 -4.64 24.25 0.62
CA ILE A 68 -5.52 25.38 0.25
C ILE A 68 -6.72 25.50 1.19
N ILE A 69 -7.48 24.39 1.37
CA ILE A 69 -8.73 24.40 2.17
C ILE A 69 -8.52 23.98 3.62
N GLY A 70 -7.29 23.59 3.97
CA GLY A 70 -6.87 23.19 5.31
C GLY A 70 -6.85 21.67 5.51
N ARG A 71 -5.81 21.20 6.22
CA ARG A 71 -5.60 19.77 6.55
C ARG A 71 -6.83 19.13 7.18
N ARG A 72 -7.43 19.84 8.16
CA ARG A 72 -8.59 19.33 8.90
C ARG A 72 -9.77 18.99 7.99
N ARG A 73 -10.12 19.89 7.05
CA ARG A 73 -11.27 19.67 6.15
C ARG A 73 -11.06 18.47 5.25
N VAL A 74 -9.87 18.33 4.69
CA VAL A 74 -9.54 17.24 3.79
C VAL A 74 -9.47 15.90 4.53
N LEU A 75 -8.93 15.86 5.75
CA LEU A 75 -8.97 14.67 6.62
C LEU A 75 -10.39 14.28 7.01
N LEU A 76 -11.27 15.26 7.30
CA LEU A 76 -12.68 14.99 7.57
C LEU A 76 -13.40 14.40 6.37
N ILE A 77 -13.14 14.91 5.16
CA ILE A 77 -13.70 14.33 3.91
C ILE A 77 -13.27 12.87 3.78
N ALA A 78 -11.98 12.56 3.96
CA ALA A 78 -11.50 11.18 3.93
C ALA A 78 -12.17 10.31 5.01
N ALA A 79 -12.30 10.83 6.23
CA ALA A 79 -12.91 10.10 7.34
C ALA A 79 -14.40 9.84 7.10
N VAL A 80 -15.15 10.76 6.47
CA VAL A 80 -16.54 10.54 6.05
C VAL A 80 -16.62 9.41 5.03
N VAL A 81 -15.72 9.38 4.05
CA VAL A 81 -15.69 8.29 3.07
C VAL A 81 -15.38 6.94 3.76
N PHE A 82 -14.40 6.87 4.69
CA PHE A 82 -14.15 5.66 5.47
C PHE A 82 -15.35 5.22 6.31
N ALA A 83 -16.13 6.16 6.84
CA ALA A 83 -17.31 5.87 7.64
C ALA A 83 -18.52 5.41 6.80
N THR A 84 -18.59 5.76 5.52
CA THR A 84 -19.77 5.52 4.67
C THR A 84 -19.54 4.44 3.61
N ALA A 85 -18.35 4.38 3.00
CA ALA A 85 -18.04 3.43 1.93
C ALA A 85 -18.30 1.96 2.32
N PRO A 86 -17.95 1.48 3.54
CA PRO A 86 -18.19 0.09 3.92
C PRO A 86 -19.67 -0.31 3.90
N PHE A 87 -20.57 0.58 4.27
CA PHE A 87 -22.01 0.30 4.22
C PHE A 87 -22.55 0.18 2.80
N LEU A 88 -21.89 0.83 1.82
CA LEU A 88 -22.27 0.68 0.41
C LEU A 88 -21.99 -0.73 -0.12
N TYR A 89 -20.99 -1.45 0.43
CA TYR A 89 -20.77 -2.86 0.07
C TYR A 89 -21.96 -3.77 0.44
N LEU A 90 -22.75 -3.40 1.44
CA LEU A 90 -23.90 -4.19 1.90
C LEU A 90 -25.09 -4.19 0.92
N VAL A 91 -25.15 -3.19 0.03
CA VAL A 91 -26.25 -3.00 -0.91
C VAL A 91 -25.87 -3.30 -2.36
N ILE A 92 -24.66 -3.86 -2.59
CA ILE A 92 -24.19 -4.23 -3.92
C ILE A 92 -24.95 -5.46 -4.41
N ALA A 93 -25.58 -5.32 -5.57
CA ALA A 93 -26.27 -6.40 -6.29
C ALA A 93 -25.59 -6.72 -7.64
N ALA A 94 -24.70 -5.87 -8.15
CA ALA A 94 -24.07 -6.05 -9.45
C ALA A 94 -22.58 -5.61 -9.44
N PRO A 95 -21.70 -6.27 -10.23
CA PRO A 95 -20.26 -6.00 -10.24
C PRO A 95 -19.87 -4.55 -10.56
N TRP A 96 -20.63 -3.86 -11.44
CA TRP A 96 -20.33 -2.46 -11.76
C TRP A 96 -20.55 -1.50 -10.58
N GLN A 97 -21.51 -1.80 -9.69
CA GLN A 97 -21.71 -1.02 -8.45
C GLN A 97 -20.50 -1.12 -7.54
N LEU A 98 -19.88 -2.31 -7.49
CA LEU A 98 -18.65 -2.54 -6.72
C LEU A 98 -17.51 -1.68 -7.24
N VAL A 99 -17.37 -1.50 -8.56
CA VAL A 99 -16.36 -0.58 -9.13
C VAL A 99 -16.57 0.84 -8.61
N LEU A 100 -17.81 1.34 -8.60
CA LEU A 100 -18.11 2.69 -8.09
C LEU A 100 -17.79 2.83 -6.60
N VAL A 101 -18.14 1.84 -5.79
CA VAL A 101 -17.82 1.84 -4.36
C VAL A 101 -16.30 1.78 -4.15
N ARG A 102 -15.58 1.01 -4.96
CA ARG A 102 -14.10 0.95 -4.94
C ARG A 102 -13.46 2.30 -5.31
N VAL A 103 -14.00 2.99 -6.32
CA VAL A 103 -13.57 4.34 -6.70
C VAL A 103 -13.81 5.31 -5.53
N TYR A 104 -15.02 5.29 -4.95
CA TYR A 104 -15.37 6.14 -3.81
C TYR A 104 -14.46 5.87 -2.59
N HIS A 105 -14.31 4.61 -2.19
CA HIS A 105 -13.45 4.22 -1.07
C HIS A 105 -11.96 4.56 -1.33
N GLY A 106 -11.52 4.44 -2.60
CA GLY A 106 -10.18 4.80 -3.04
C GLY A 106 -9.82 6.28 -2.80
N LEU A 107 -10.80 7.19 -2.87
CA LEU A 107 -10.57 8.60 -2.54
C LEU A 107 -10.05 8.78 -1.12
N ALA A 108 -10.63 8.08 -0.15
CA ALA A 108 -10.23 8.19 1.25
C ALA A 108 -8.80 7.68 1.48
N THR A 109 -8.44 6.55 0.87
CA THR A 109 -7.09 5.98 0.99
C THR A 109 -6.03 6.86 0.35
N ALA A 110 -6.35 7.49 -0.80
CA ALA A 110 -5.49 8.43 -1.49
C ALA A 110 -5.19 9.69 -0.65
N ILE A 111 -6.19 10.16 0.09
CA ILE A 111 -6.12 11.39 0.88
C ILE A 111 -5.38 11.18 2.21
N LEU A 112 -5.69 10.09 2.92
CA LEU A 112 -5.34 9.92 4.34
C LEU A 112 -3.84 10.02 4.60
N GLY A 113 -3.02 9.24 3.88
CA GLY A 113 -1.58 9.13 4.13
C GLY A 113 -0.84 10.47 4.01
N PRO A 114 -0.85 11.09 2.82
CA PRO A 114 -0.15 12.35 2.59
C PRO A 114 -0.63 13.48 3.50
N VAL A 115 -1.95 13.62 3.67
CA VAL A 115 -2.53 14.74 4.42
C VAL A 115 -2.33 14.58 5.93
N ALA A 116 -2.39 13.36 6.48
CA ALA A 116 -2.13 13.13 7.89
C ALA A 116 -0.66 13.37 8.26
N LEU A 117 0.29 12.91 7.43
CA LEU A 117 1.70 13.19 7.66
C LEU A 117 2.03 14.68 7.54
N ALA A 118 1.43 15.38 6.58
CA ALA A 118 1.55 16.82 6.46
C ALA A 118 0.96 17.54 7.68
N ALA A 119 -0.22 17.13 8.16
CA ALA A 119 -0.83 17.69 9.37
C ALA A 119 0.07 17.52 10.62
N ILE A 120 0.73 16.36 10.78
CA ILE A 120 1.70 16.14 11.86
C ILE A 120 2.90 17.06 11.72
N ALA A 121 3.44 17.21 10.50
CA ALA A 121 4.58 18.08 10.23
C ALA A 121 4.29 19.55 10.52
N ASP A 122 3.08 20.02 10.18
CA ASP A 122 2.65 21.40 10.37
C ASP A 122 2.35 21.72 11.85
N THR A 123 1.72 20.76 12.55
CA THR A 123 1.28 20.97 13.94
C THR A 123 2.41 20.87 14.96
N PHE A 124 3.40 19.99 14.71
CA PHE A 124 4.44 19.70 15.68
C PHE A 124 5.82 20.08 15.18
N GLN A 125 6.33 21.24 15.57
CA GLN A 125 7.63 21.75 15.13
C GLN A 125 8.82 20.98 15.74
N SER A 126 8.71 20.50 16.98
CA SER A 126 9.71 19.67 17.66
C SER A 126 9.34 18.20 17.62
N GLY A 127 10.32 17.30 17.45
CA GLY A 127 10.09 15.84 17.47
C GLY A 127 9.21 15.33 16.32
N ARG A 128 9.22 15.99 15.15
CA ARG A 128 8.41 15.59 13.99
C ARG A 128 8.66 14.13 13.56
N GLY A 129 9.93 13.74 13.48
CA GLY A 129 10.32 12.39 13.07
C GLY A 129 9.79 11.32 14.01
N GLU A 130 9.89 11.53 15.32
CA GLU A 130 9.37 10.62 16.33
C GLU A 130 7.84 10.47 16.19
N ARG A 131 7.10 11.58 16.06
CA ARG A 131 5.64 11.55 15.91
C ARG A 131 5.18 10.90 14.62
N MET A 132 5.88 11.14 13.50
CA MET A 132 5.62 10.42 12.24
C MET A 132 5.88 8.92 12.40
N GLY A 133 6.91 8.54 13.16
CA GLY A 133 7.19 7.15 13.53
C GLY A 133 6.05 6.51 14.32
N TRP A 134 5.58 7.16 15.38
CA TRP A 134 4.44 6.69 16.18
C TRP A 134 3.14 6.59 15.37
N TYR A 135 2.86 7.58 14.51
CA TYR A 135 1.72 7.51 13.59
C TYR A 135 1.83 6.32 12.63
N SER A 136 3.02 6.10 12.07
CA SER A 136 3.28 4.94 11.20
C SER A 136 3.10 3.62 11.95
N SER A 137 3.51 3.55 13.22
CA SER A 137 3.30 2.38 14.07
C SER A 137 1.81 2.13 14.35
N ALA A 138 1.05 3.18 14.64
CA ALA A 138 -0.41 3.06 14.84
C ALA A 138 -1.13 2.55 13.59
N THR A 139 -0.77 3.07 12.40
CA THR A 139 -1.33 2.60 11.13
C THR A 139 -0.88 1.17 10.80
N MET A 140 0.34 0.79 11.16
CA MET A 140 0.86 -0.57 10.98
C MET A 140 0.09 -1.59 11.83
N ILE A 141 -0.23 -1.26 13.10
CA ILE A 141 -1.05 -2.12 13.95
C ILE A 141 -2.42 -2.36 13.30
N GLY A 142 -3.06 -1.29 12.79
CA GLY A 142 -4.31 -1.42 12.04
C GLY A 142 -4.17 -2.36 10.85
N ARG A 143 -3.12 -2.19 10.08
CA ARG A 143 -2.86 -2.96 8.86
C ARG A 143 -2.64 -4.45 9.11
N PHE A 144 -1.88 -4.83 10.15
CA PHE A 144 -1.57 -6.24 10.35
C PHE A 144 -2.71 -7.02 11.03
N LEU A 145 -3.52 -6.37 11.87
CA LEU A 145 -4.66 -7.02 12.53
C LEU A 145 -5.85 -7.21 11.56
N ALA A 146 -6.03 -6.31 10.63
CA ALA A 146 -7.20 -6.24 9.75
C ALA A 146 -7.46 -7.53 8.95
N PRO A 147 -6.49 -8.20 8.31
CA PRO A 147 -6.78 -9.40 7.54
C PRO A 147 -7.31 -10.56 8.38
N LEU A 148 -6.78 -10.75 9.59
CA LEU A 148 -7.24 -11.79 10.49
C LEU A 148 -8.66 -11.51 10.98
N VAL A 149 -8.91 -10.27 11.45
CA VAL A 149 -10.24 -9.86 11.94
C VAL A 149 -11.25 -9.93 10.81
N GLY A 150 -10.90 -9.43 9.61
CA GLY A 150 -11.75 -9.51 8.42
C GLY A 150 -12.08 -10.96 8.07
N GLY A 151 -11.08 -11.84 8.07
CA GLY A 151 -11.29 -13.27 7.81
C GLY A 151 -12.18 -13.97 8.85
N LEU A 152 -12.05 -13.59 10.14
CA LEU A 152 -12.90 -14.13 11.22
C LEU A 152 -14.37 -13.70 11.12
N LEU A 153 -14.63 -12.55 10.50
CA LEU A 153 -15.98 -12.02 10.34
C LEU A 153 -16.70 -12.49 9.07
N ILE A 154 -16.06 -13.29 8.24
CA ILE A 154 -16.66 -13.90 7.05
C ILE A 154 -17.16 -15.31 7.42
N PHE A 155 -18.46 -15.48 7.43
CA PHE A 155 -19.14 -16.76 7.74
C PHE A 155 -19.75 -17.36 6.47
N GLY A 156 -19.08 -18.37 5.89
CA GLY A 156 -19.46 -18.90 4.59
C GLY A 156 -19.33 -17.82 3.51
N GLU A 157 -20.43 -17.54 2.82
CA GLU A 157 -20.52 -16.46 1.81
C GLU A 157 -21.12 -15.15 2.35
N ASN A 158 -21.25 -15.03 3.68
CA ASN A 158 -21.83 -13.85 4.30
C ASN A 158 -20.76 -12.83 4.66
N PHE A 159 -20.71 -11.74 3.91
CA PHE A 159 -19.78 -10.62 4.07
C PHE A 159 -20.36 -9.45 4.89
N HIS A 160 -21.60 -9.53 5.36
CA HIS A 160 -22.25 -8.42 6.07
C HIS A 160 -21.47 -8.01 7.32
N TRP A 161 -21.02 -8.97 8.12
CA TRP A 161 -20.35 -8.67 9.38
C TRP A 161 -19.00 -7.98 9.20
N VAL A 162 -18.23 -8.36 8.16
CA VAL A 162 -16.95 -7.72 7.90
C VAL A 162 -17.16 -6.26 7.46
N TYR A 163 -18.13 -5.98 6.58
CA TYR A 163 -18.39 -4.61 6.15
C TYR A 163 -19.11 -3.75 7.20
N LEU A 164 -19.92 -4.34 8.08
CA LEU A 164 -20.45 -3.64 9.24
C LEU A 164 -19.35 -3.26 10.24
N ALA A 165 -18.45 -4.18 10.57
CA ALA A 165 -17.31 -3.89 11.46
C ALA A 165 -16.37 -2.87 10.85
N ASP A 166 -16.15 -2.94 9.54
CA ASP A 166 -15.38 -1.98 8.76
C ASP A 166 -15.99 -0.57 8.84
N GLY A 167 -17.30 -0.45 8.59
CA GLY A 167 -18.03 0.81 8.73
C GLY A 167 -17.99 1.36 10.16
N PHE A 168 -18.11 0.49 11.17
CA PHE A 168 -17.99 0.90 12.56
C PHE A 168 -16.59 1.46 12.90
N ALA A 169 -15.53 0.80 12.43
CA ALA A 169 -14.17 1.31 12.57
C ALA A 169 -13.99 2.66 11.85
N GLY A 170 -14.59 2.81 10.67
CA GLY A 170 -14.63 4.08 9.92
C GLY A 170 -15.35 5.20 10.67
N ILE A 171 -16.49 4.91 11.32
CA ILE A 171 -17.21 5.86 12.18
C ILE A 171 -16.33 6.29 13.37
N LEU A 172 -15.65 5.36 14.03
CA LEU A 172 -14.74 5.69 15.12
C LEU A 172 -13.58 6.56 14.64
N ALA A 173 -13.04 6.28 13.42
CA ALA A 173 -12.03 7.13 12.79
C ALA A 173 -12.56 8.55 12.52
N LEU A 174 -13.79 8.68 12.04
CA LEU A 174 -14.46 9.96 11.81
C LEU A 174 -14.67 10.73 13.13
N LEU A 175 -15.11 10.07 14.19
CA LEU A 175 -15.27 10.67 15.52
C LEU A 175 -13.93 11.16 16.08
N ALA A 176 -12.84 10.43 15.87
CA ALA A 176 -11.50 10.87 16.22
C ALA A 176 -11.09 12.09 15.39
N ALA A 177 -11.25 12.05 14.06
CA ALA A 177 -10.94 13.14 13.14
C ALA A 177 -11.69 14.44 13.50
N ALA A 178 -12.98 14.34 13.84
CA ALA A 178 -13.80 15.49 14.22
C ALA A 178 -13.29 16.21 15.48
N ARG A 179 -12.61 15.46 16.38
CA ARG A 179 -12.05 15.99 17.62
C ARG A 179 -10.60 16.49 17.49
N VAL A 180 -9.93 16.27 16.36
CA VAL A 180 -8.56 16.78 16.18
C VAL A 180 -8.61 18.30 16.01
N PRO A 181 -7.96 19.09 16.90
CA PRO A 181 -7.93 20.54 16.82
C PRO A 181 -6.81 20.98 15.85
N LEU A 182 -7.01 20.79 14.57
CA LEU A 182 -6.10 21.32 13.55
C LEU A 182 -6.57 22.71 13.14
N GLU A 183 -5.63 23.63 13.02
CA GLU A 183 -5.90 24.99 12.53
C GLU A 183 -6.35 24.96 11.08
N SER A 184 -7.27 25.84 10.74
CA SER A 184 -7.66 26.05 9.33
C SER A 184 -6.52 26.79 8.62
N ALA A 185 -6.15 26.32 7.45
CA ALA A 185 -5.12 27.00 6.65
C ALA A 185 -5.53 28.46 6.36
N PRO A 186 -4.55 29.39 6.31
CA PRO A 186 -4.81 30.72 5.80
C PRO A 186 -5.33 30.61 4.36
N SER A 187 -6.36 31.40 4.06
CA SER A 187 -7.02 31.44 2.74
C SER A 187 -6.06 31.93 1.67
N GLN A 188 -5.27 31.06 1.10
CA GLN A 188 -4.56 31.35 -0.14
C GLN A 188 -5.48 31.11 -1.32
N SER A 189 -5.36 31.97 -2.36
CA SER A 189 -6.07 31.74 -3.62
C SER A 189 -5.61 30.41 -4.24
N TRP A 190 -6.56 29.48 -4.45
CA TRP A 190 -6.26 28.15 -5.02
C TRP A 190 -5.48 28.24 -6.35
N ARG A 191 -5.74 29.30 -7.15
CA ARG A 191 -5.03 29.54 -8.42
C ARG A 191 -3.55 29.84 -8.22
N GLN A 192 -3.19 30.57 -7.16
CA GLN A 192 -1.79 30.90 -6.87
C GLN A 192 -1.05 29.67 -6.32
N ALA A 193 -1.64 28.94 -5.36
CA ALA A 193 -1.08 27.72 -4.80
C ALA A 193 -0.88 26.66 -5.91
N PHE A 194 -1.88 26.47 -6.78
CA PHE A 194 -1.80 25.53 -7.90
C PHE A 194 -0.69 25.88 -8.90
N ARG A 195 -0.55 27.16 -9.27
CA ARG A 195 0.52 27.61 -10.19
C ARG A 195 1.91 27.39 -9.60
N GLN A 196 2.09 27.72 -8.34
CA GLN A 196 3.36 27.59 -7.64
C GLN A 196 3.80 26.14 -7.50
N GLN A 197 2.90 25.28 -7.04
CA GLN A 197 3.18 23.84 -6.86
C GLN A 197 3.35 23.11 -8.20
N ARG A 198 2.54 23.46 -9.22
CA ARG A 198 2.68 22.85 -10.55
C ARG A 198 4.07 23.10 -11.17
N GLY A 199 4.64 24.28 -10.98
CA GLY A 199 5.99 24.61 -11.46
C GLY A 199 7.05 23.76 -10.77
N THR A 200 7.01 23.67 -9.45
CA THR A 200 7.95 22.90 -8.63
C THR A 200 7.83 21.40 -8.92
N TYR A 201 6.59 20.86 -8.93
CA TYR A 201 6.34 19.46 -9.22
C TYR A 201 6.76 19.06 -10.64
N GLY A 202 6.48 19.90 -11.63
CA GLY A 202 6.91 19.65 -13.00
C GLY A 202 8.44 19.57 -13.14
N GLN A 203 9.18 20.37 -12.38
CA GLN A 203 10.64 20.32 -12.33
C GLN A 203 11.14 19.07 -11.63
N GLU A 204 10.52 18.67 -10.50
CA GLU A 204 10.86 17.45 -9.76
C GLU A 204 10.60 16.21 -10.61
N VAL A 205 9.42 16.09 -11.23
CA VAL A 205 9.09 14.98 -12.16
C VAL A 205 10.11 14.92 -13.29
N ARG A 206 10.43 16.06 -13.92
CA ARG A 206 11.41 16.11 -15.01
C ARG A 206 12.81 15.70 -14.57
N SER A 207 13.23 16.06 -13.35
CA SER A 207 14.52 15.67 -12.78
C SER A 207 14.60 14.16 -12.54
N VAL A 208 13.53 13.55 -12.00
CA VAL A 208 13.42 12.11 -11.77
C VAL A 208 13.42 11.34 -13.10
N LEU A 209 12.60 11.79 -14.08
CA LEU A 209 12.51 11.16 -15.40
C LEU A 209 13.83 11.21 -16.20
N ARG A 210 14.74 12.09 -15.84
CA ARG A 210 16.09 12.17 -16.43
C ARG A 210 17.13 11.32 -15.74
N HIS A 211 16.82 10.83 -14.54
CA HIS A 211 17.78 10.05 -13.73
C HIS A 211 17.50 8.55 -13.85
N ILE A 212 18.22 7.89 -14.76
CA ILE A 212 18.02 6.46 -15.07
C ILE A 212 18.08 5.56 -13.84
N GLY A 213 18.94 5.86 -12.84
CA GLY A 213 19.03 5.10 -11.60
C GLY A 213 17.76 5.18 -10.76
N ILE A 214 17.10 6.35 -10.70
CA ILE A 214 15.84 6.52 -9.98
C ILE A 214 14.72 5.80 -10.72
N LEU A 215 14.66 5.90 -12.05
CA LEU A 215 13.66 5.19 -12.85
C LEU A 215 13.82 3.67 -12.77
N ALA A 216 15.05 3.17 -12.84
CA ALA A 216 15.32 1.73 -12.68
C ALA A 216 14.89 1.23 -11.29
N THR A 217 15.18 2.03 -10.23
CA THR A 217 14.74 1.71 -8.86
C THR A 217 13.22 1.73 -8.73
N GLY A 218 12.55 2.71 -9.35
CA GLY A 218 11.09 2.77 -9.45
C GLY A 218 10.49 1.57 -10.18
N GLY A 219 11.10 1.15 -11.29
CA GLY A 219 10.69 -0.04 -12.03
C GLY A 219 10.76 -1.32 -11.20
N VAL A 220 11.82 -1.47 -10.40
CA VAL A 220 11.96 -2.56 -9.43
C VAL A 220 10.81 -2.56 -8.42
N GLU A 221 10.51 -1.39 -7.85
CA GLU A 221 9.44 -1.27 -6.86
C GLU A 221 8.07 -1.54 -7.49
N ALA A 222 7.83 -1.07 -8.72
CA ALA A 222 6.62 -1.37 -9.46
C ALA A 222 6.43 -2.89 -9.67
N VAL A 223 7.47 -3.61 -10.04
CA VAL A 223 7.40 -5.07 -10.26
C VAL A 223 7.23 -5.82 -8.93
N GLN A 224 7.86 -5.36 -7.85
CA GLN A 224 7.63 -5.92 -6.52
C GLN A 224 6.16 -5.75 -6.08
N TYR A 225 5.58 -4.56 -6.28
CA TYR A 225 4.19 -4.30 -5.94
C TYR A 225 3.19 -4.91 -6.92
N PHE A 226 3.60 -5.14 -8.16
CA PHE A 226 2.85 -5.96 -9.11
C PHE A 226 2.63 -7.38 -8.55
N ALA A 227 3.69 -8.03 -8.06
CA ALA A 227 3.58 -9.32 -7.41
C ALA A 227 2.74 -9.28 -6.13
N PHE A 228 2.89 -8.22 -5.33
CA PHE A 228 2.07 -8.04 -4.13
C PHE A 228 0.58 -7.90 -4.47
N GLY A 229 0.21 -7.09 -5.46
CA GLY A 229 -1.19 -6.94 -5.92
C GLY A 229 -1.77 -8.23 -6.50
N ALA A 230 -0.96 -8.99 -7.24
CA ALA A 230 -1.32 -10.32 -7.74
C ALA A 230 -1.65 -11.29 -6.60
N LEU A 231 -0.77 -11.38 -5.59
CA LEU A 231 -0.96 -12.22 -4.40
C LEU A 231 -2.17 -11.75 -3.57
N GLU A 232 -2.28 -10.45 -3.30
CA GLU A 232 -3.37 -9.88 -2.51
C GLU A 232 -4.75 -10.21 -3.10
N THR A 233 -4.84 -10.29 -4.43
CA THR A 233 -6.11 -10.51 -5.13
C THR A 233 -6.40 -11.98 -5.40
N PHE A 234 -5.45 -12.74 -5.92
CA PHE A 234 -5.72 -14.10 -6.44
C PHE A 234 -5.37 -15.23 -5.47
N LEU A 235 -4.48 -14.99 -4.51
CA LEU A 235 -4.16 -16.02 -3.52
C LEU A 235 -5.35 -16.33 -2.60
N PRO A 236 -6.15 -15.35 -2.09
CA PRO A 236 -7.35 -15.65 -1.32
C PRO A 236 -8.36 -16.51 -2.08
N ILE A 237 -8.58 -16.22 -3.36
CA ILE A 237 -9.50 -16.97 -4.22
C ILE A 237 -8.99 -18.40 -4.41
N TYR A 238 -7.71 -18.57 -4.75
CA TYR A 238 -7.09 -19.89 -4.90
C TYR A 238 -7.19 -20.74 -3.63
N LEU A 239 -6.85 -20.16 -2.48
CA LEU A 239 -6.87 -20.84 -1.19
C LEU A 239 -8.30 -21.25 -0.77
N ASN A 240 -9.28 -20.42 -1.06
CA ASN A 240 -10.67 -20.68 -0.72
C ASN A 240 -11.32 -21.69 -1.70
N GLU A 241 -11.29 -21.39 -3.03
CA GLU A 241 -12.00 -22.18 -4.04
C GLU A 241 -11.30 -23.51 -4.35
N ARG A 242 -9.96 -23.57 -4.32
CA ARG A 242 -9.20 -24.77 -4.70
C ARG A 242 -8.76 -25.62 -3.52
N LEU A 243 -8.41 -24.99 -2.41
CA LEU A 243 -7.93 -25.71 -1.21
C LEU A 243 -8.93 -25.76 -0.08
N GLY A 244 -10.09 -25.09 -0.19
CA GLY A 244 -11.14 -25.10 0.83
C GLY A 244 -10.75 -24.40 2.13
N TYR A 245 -9.76 -23.50 2.10
CA TYR A 245 -9.37 -22.79 3.31
C TYR A 245 -10.42 -21.77 3.72
N PRO A 246 -10.84 -21.78 5.00
CA PRO A 246 -11.77 -20.80 5.51
C PRO A 246 -11.12 -19.39 5.54
N PRO A 247 -11.91 -18.31 5.39
CA PRO A 247 -11.40 -16.94 5.28
C PRO A 247 -10.47 -16.52 6.43
N TRP A 248 -10.70 -16.98 7.66
CA TRP A 248 -9.82 -16.65 8.80
C TRP A 248 -8.40 -17.22 8.66
N LYS A 249 -8.23 -18.43 8.10
CA LYS A 249 -6.91 -19.00 7.80
C LYS A 249 -6.19 -18.16 6.75
N ILE A 250 -6.92 -17.70 5.73
CA ILE A 250 -6.40 -16.82 4.69
C ILE A 250 -5.97 -15.49 5.33
N GLY A 251 -6.81 -14.90 6.18
CA GLY A 251 -6.47 -13.66 6.91
C GLY A 251 -5.21 -13.82 7.77
N LEU A 252 -5.02 -14.96 8.43
CA LEU A 252 -3.82 -15.25 9.23
C LEU A 252 -2.54 -15.31 8.36
N LEU A 253 -2.63 -15.86 7.13
CA LEU A 253 -1.51 -15.85 6.18
C LEU A 253 -1.07 -14.43 5.82
N PHE A 254 -2.02 -13.55 5.50
CA PHE A 254 -1.72 -12.14 5.18
C PHE A 254 -1.23 -11.37 6.41
N MET A 255 -1.80 -11.62 7.58
CA MET A 255 -1.28 -11.08 8.84
C MET A 255 0.18 -11.49 9.05
N THR A 256 0.53 -12.76 8.82
CA THR A 256 1.90 -13.28 8.94
C THR A 256 2.85 -12.57 7.97
N GLN A 257 2.43 -12.37 6.72
CA GLN A 257 3.20 -11.64 5.71
C GLN A 257 3.47 -10.19 6.12
N ILE A 258 2.44 -9.47 6.56
CA ILE A 258 2.57 -8.06 6.99
C ILE A 258 3.45 -7.96 8.24
N LEU A 259 3.28 -8.86 9.20
CA LEU A 259 4.07 -8.91 10.41
C LEU A 259 5.56 -9.18 10.11
N ALA A 260 5.83 -10.18 9.26
CA ALA A 260 7.20 -10.48 8.82
C ALA A 260 7.82 -9.26 8.15
N ALA A 261 7.12 -8.57 7.24
CA ALA A 261 7.61 -7.36 6.61
C ALA A 261 7.88 -6.24 7.63
N ALA A 262 6.96 -6.01 8.57
CA ALA A 262 7.09 -4.95 9.58
C ALA A 262 8.28 -5.16 10.51
N LEU A 263 8.44 -6.38 11.02
CA LEU A 263 9.53 -6.72 11.95
C LEU A 263 10.91 -6.73 11.29
N THR A 264 10.98 -7.14 10.04
CA THR A 264 12.27 -7.27 9.33
C THR A 264 12.72 -5.97 8.66
N LYS A 265 11.80 -5.05 8.31
CA LYS A 265 12.11 -3.82 7.56
C LYS A 265 13.24 -2.98 8.18
N PRO A 266 13.29 -2.71 9.51
CA PRO A 266 14.40 -1.96 10.11
C PRO A 266 15.74 -2.69 10.02
N VAL A 267 15.72 -4.03 10.13
CA VAL A 267 16.91 -4.87 10.03
C VAL A 267 17.44 -4.86 8.60
N MET A 268 16.53 -5.04 7.62
CA MET A 268 16.87 -5.03 6.19
C MET A 268 17.42 -3.66 5.75
N GLY A 269 16.90 -2.57 6.30
CA GLY A 269 17.46 -1.23 6.09
C GLY A 269 18.93 -1.14 6.53
N ARG A 270 19.24 -1.59 7.75
CA ARG A 270 20.62 -1.62 8.27
C ARG A 270 21.54 -2.54 7.46
N LEU A 271 21.04 -3.70 7.05
CA LEU A 271 21.80 -4.62 6.19
C LEU A 271 22.05 -4.00 4.81
N SER A 272 21.09 -3.24 4.28
CA SER A 272 21.23 -2.50 3.03
C SER A 272 22.30 -1.41 3.11
N ASP A 273 22.44 -0.74 4.27
CA ASP A 273 23.54 0.19 4.52
C ASP A 273 24.91 -0.52 4.51
N ARG A 274 24.98 -1.72 5.06
CA ARG A 274 26.24 -2.46 5.25
C ARG A 274 26.68 -3.24 4.01
N TYR A 275 25.74 -3.93 3.34
CA TYR A 275 26.05 -4.84 2.22
C TYR A 275 25.84 -4.20 0.84
N GLY A 276 25.27 -2.99 0.80
CA GLY A 276 25.01 -2.21 -0.41
C GLY A 276 23.57 -2.36 -0.90
N ARG A 277 22.99 -1.24 -1.35
CA ARG A 277 21.58 -1.12 -1.78
C ARG A 277 21.20 -2.11 -2.87
N VAL A 278 22.01 -2.15 -3.95
CA VAL A 278 21.73 -2.98 -5.13
C VAL A 278 21.69 -4.47 -4.80
N ARG A 279 22.66 -4.95 -4.00
CA ARG A 279 22.71 -6.38 -3.61
C ARG A 279 21.48 -6.78 -2.80
N MET A 280 21.05 -5.92 -1.88
CA MET A 280 19.85 -6.18 -1.07
C MET A 280 18.56 -6.13 -1.92
N ILE A 281 18.47 -5.21 -2.87
CA ILE A 281 17.33 -5.18 -3.81
C ILE A 281 17.26 -6.48 -4.61
N VAL A 282 18.37 -6.88 -5.20
CA VAL A 282 18.46 -8.12 -6.00
C VAL A 282 18.08 -9.34 -5.17
N SER A 283 18.66 -9.50 -3.98
CA SER A 283 18.35 -10.64 -3.09
C SER A 283 16.87 -10.67 -2.65
N GLY A 284 16.30 -9.50 -2.35
CA GLY A 284 14.90 -9.36 -1.97
C GLY A 284 13.94 -9.72 -3.12
N LEU A 285 14.25 -9.30 -4.38
CA LEU A 285 13.48 -9.66 -5.56
C LEU A 285 13.56 -11.16 -5.88
N ILE A 286 14.74 -11.77 -5.77
CA ILE A 286 14.92 -13.22 -5.96
C ILE A 286 14.07 -13.97 -4.93
N LEU A 287 14.14 -13.59 -3.66
CA LEU A 287 13.36 -14.23 -2.60
C LEU A 287 11.85 -14.08 -2.87
N ALA A 288 11.38 -12.88 -3.22
CA ALA A 288 10.00 -12.63 -3.55
C ALA A 288 9.57 -13.40 -4.83
N GLY A 289 10.44 -13.52 -5.82
CA GLY A 289 10.21 -14.27 -7.06
C GLY A 289 10.05 -15.77 -6.81
N ILE A 290 10.95 -16.37 -6.03
CA ILE A 290 10.89 -17.78 -5.67
C ILE A 290 9.59 -18.04 -4.87
N THR A 291 9.33 -17.26 -3.83
CA THR A 291 8.15 -17.46 -2.98
C THR A 291 6.85 -17.29 -3.76
N THR A 292 6.75 -16.28 -4.63
CA THR A 292 5.57 -16.08 -5.48
C THR A 292 5.39 -17.23 -6.46
N GLY A 293 6.44 -17.63 -7.17
CA GLY A 293 6.37 -18.70 -8.19
C GLY A 293 6.06 -20.08 -7.58
N THR A 294 6.44 -20.32 -6.33
CA THR A 294 6.19 -21.59 -5.62
C THR A 294 4.95 -21.60 -4.76
N MET A 295 4.28 -20.44 -4.58
CA MET A 295 3.16 -20.27 -3.64
C MET A 295 2.02 -21.27 -3.82
N VAL A 296 1.71 -21.62 -5.06
CA VAL A 296 0.60 -22.53 -5.42
C VAL A 296 1.04 -23.97 -5.66
N LEU A 297 2.31 -24.31 -5.43
CA LEU A 297 2.82 -25.68 -5.58
C LEU A 297 2.52 -26.56 -4.36
N SER A 298 2.24 -25.95 -3.21
CA SER A 298 1.93 -26.67 -1.98
C SER A 298 0.48 -26.43 -1.57
N SER A 299 -0.18 -27.49 -1.13
CA SER A 299 -1.48 -27.41 -0.45
C SER A 299 -1.34 -27.41 1.09
N HIS A 300 -0.12 -27.52 1.62
CA HIS A 300 0.10 -27.59 3.06
C HIS A 300 0.11 -26.20 3.69
N TYR A 301 -0.78 -25.94 4.64
CA TYR A 301 -0.98 -24.62 5.25
C TYR A 301 0.29 -23.98 5.82
N LEU A 302 1.10 -24.75 6.57
CA LEU A 302 2.33 -24.23 7.17
C LEU A 302 3.40 -23.86 6.13
N VAL A 303 3.46 -24.60 5.00
CA VAL A 303 4.37 -24.26 3.91
C VAL A 303 3.97 -22.92 3.29
N ILE A 304 2.67 -22.73 3.01
CA ILE A 304 2.16 -21.46 2.48
C ILE A 304 2.41 -20.31 3.49
N MET A 305 2.24 -20.58 4.80
CA MET A 305 2.52 -19.57 5.83
C MET A 305 3.99 -19.16 5.86
N VAL A 306 4.92 -20.10 5.73
CA VAL A 306 6.35 -19.83 5.61
C VAL A 306 6.67 -19.03 4.33
N LEU A 307 6.08 -19.42 3.19
CA LEU A 307 6.24 -18.69 1.93
C LEU A 307 5.70 -17.25 2.03
N MET A 308 4.57 -17.04 2.70
CA MET A 308 4.02 -15.70 2.96
C MET A 308 4.93 -14.86 3.87
N ALA A 309 5.52 -15.47 4.91
CA ALA A 309 6.50 -14.78 5.75
C ALA A 309 7.77 -14.41 4.97
N LEU A 310 8.28 -15.32 4.15
CA LEU A 310 9.45 -15.08 3.29
C LEU A 310 9.15 -14.04 2.19
N PHE A 311 7.95 -14.04 1.61
CA PHE A 311 7.52 -12.98 0.71
C PHE A 311 7.49 -11.62 1.41
N GLY A 312 6.98 -11.57 2.65
CA GLY A 312 7.01 -10.36 3.50
C GLY A 312 8.44 -9.86 3.77
N LEU A 313 9.37 -10.77 4.05
CA LEU A 313 10.80 -10.46 4.19
C LEU A 313 11.39 -9.90 2.88
N GLY A 314 11.10 -10.52 1.74
CA GLY A 314 11.52 -10.03 0.41
C GLY A 314 10.99 -8.64 0.14
N LEU A 315 9.70 -8.39 0.37
CA LEU A 315 9.05 -7.09 0.24
C LEU A 315 9.72 -6.02 1.13
N ALA A 316 9.99 -6.33 2.39
CA ALA A 316 10.67 -5.43 3.32
C ALA A 316 12.10 -5.09 2.86
N THR A 317 12.82 -6.10 2.35
CA THR A 317 14.19 -5.96 1.85
C THR A 317 14.25 -5.02 0.65
N VAL A 318 13.36 -5.22 -0.33
CA VAL A 318 13.27 -4.37 -1.53
C VAL A 318 12.88 -2.95 -1.12
N THR A 319 11.73 -2.78 -0.44
CA THR A 319 11.19 -1.44 -0.15
C THR A 319 12.06 -0.60 0.78
N ALA A 320 12.79 -1.20 1.72
CA ALA A 320 13.75 -0.48 2.55
C ALA A 320 14.97 0.00 1.74
N SER A 321 15.45 -0.87 0.82
CA SER A 321 16.66 -0.60 0.04
C SER A 321 16.41 0.36 -1.12
N THR A 322 15.25 0.27 -1.80
CA THR A 322 14.85 1.18 -2.90
C THR A 322 14.62 2.59 -2.39
N ALA A 323 13.89 2.75 -1.28
CA ALA A 323 13.67 4.06 -0.66
C ALA A 323 15.00 4.73 -0.28
N ALA A 324 15.94 3.96 0.29
CA ALA A 324 17.26 4.46 0.64
C ALA A 324 18.09 4.80 -0.61
N LEU A 325 18.08 3.96 -1.65
CA LEU A 325 18.80 4.21 -2.91
C LEU A 325 18.28 5.47 -3.61
N VAL A 326 16.96 5.67 -3.68
CA VAL A 326 16.38 6.89 -4.25
C VAL A 326 16.77 8.12 -3.42
N ALA A 327 16.79 8.01 -2.09
CA ALA A 327 17.24 9.11 -1.23
C ALA A 327 18.74 9.44 -1.42
N ASP A 328 19.58 8.42 -1.66
CA ASP A 328 21.00 8.58 -1.92
C ASP A 328 21.27 9.21 -3.31
N LEU A 329 20.45 8.88 -4.32
CA LEU A 329 20.54 9.41 -5.68
C LEU A 329 19.89 10.81 -5.84
N SER A 330 19.10 11.25 -4.87
CA SER A 330 18.34 12.51 -4.96
C SER A 330 19.04 13.65 -4.25
N PRO A 331 19.06 14.89 -4.82
CA PRO A 331 19.51 16.07 -4.11
C PRO A 331 18.72 16.27 -2.81
N SER A 332 19.37 16.82 -1.76
CA SER A 332 18.72 17.00 -0.44
C SER A 332 17.42 17.81 -0.49
N ARG A 333 17.28 18.78 -1.40
CA ARG A 333 16.06 19.58 -1.60
C ARG A 333 14.98 18.88 -2.44
N GLY A 334 15.29 17.75 -3.13
CA GLY A 334 14.35 17.03 -4.02
C GLY A 334 13.95 15.64 -3.51
N ARG A 335 14.46 15.19 -2.34
CA ARG A 335 14.22 13.83 -1.82
C ARG A 335 12.74 13.51 -1.62
N GLY A 336 11.96 14.45 -1.10
CA GLY A 336 10.53 14.25 -0.88
C GLY A 336 9.78 14.01 -2.18
N GLY A 337 10.05 14.81 -3.22
CA GLY A 337 9.46 14.64 -4.54
C GLY A 337 9.87 13.32 -5.21
N ALA A 338 11.15 12.94 -5.12
CA ALA A 338 11.63 11.68 -5.68
C ALA A 338 10.98 10.45 -5.01
N LEU A 339 10.82 10.46 -3.68
CA LEU A 339 10.11 9.41 -2.95
C LEU A 339 8.60 9.40 -3.25
N GLY A 340 8.00 10.57 -3.46
CA GLY A 340 6.60 10.67 -3.90
C GLY A 340 6.38 10.06 -5.29
N ILE A 341 7.29 10.31 -6.24
CA ILE A 341 7.24 9.71 -7.58
C ILE A 341 7.49 8.20 -7.50
N LEU A 342 8.43 7.75 -6.66
CA LEU A 342 8.64 6.32 -6.39
C LEU A 342 7.34 5.65 -5.93
N SER A 343 6.63 6.26 -4.98
CA SER A 343 5.34 5.75 -4.51
C SER A 343 4.29 5.70 -5.61
N SER A 344 4.24 6.69 -6.51
CA SER A 344 3.32 6.66 -7.65
C SER A 344 3.63 5.53 -8.64
N ILE A 345 4.91 5.28 -8.92
CA ILE A 345 5.36 4.18 -9.78
C ILE A 345 5.01 2.83 -9.12
N MET A 346 5.21 2.71 -7.82
CA MET A 346 4.80 1.57 -7.01
C MET A 346 3.30 1.27 -7.16
N ASP A 347 2.45 2.30 -7.03
CA ASP A 347 1.00 2.15 -7.13
C ASP A 347 0.56 1.71 -8.53
N VAL A 348 1.26 2.13 -9.60
CA VAL A 348 1.04 1.61 -10.97
C VAL A 348 1.29 0.10 -11.01
N GLY A 349 2.41 -0.37 -10.44
CA GLY A 349 2.68 -1.80 -10.32
C GLY A 349 1.59 -2.54 -9.55
N HIS A 350 1.18 -2.00 -8.40
CA HIS A 350 0.15 -2.57 -7.54
C HIS A 350 -1.23 -2.65 -8.24
N ALA A 351 -1.57 -1.70 -9.10
CA ALA A 351 -2.81 -1.73 -9.89
C ALA A 351 -2.73 -2.73 -11.06
N MET A 352 -1.58 -2.79 -11.74
CA MET A 352 -1.40 -3.68 -12.90
C MET A 352 -1.30 -5.16 -12.52
N GLY A 353 -0.78 -5.46 -11.32
CA GLY A 353 -0.63 -6.84 -10.83
C GLY A 353 -1.91 -7.65 -10.89
N PRO A 354 -3.00 -7.22 -10.24
CA PRO A 354 -4.29 -7.93 -10.29
C PRO A 354 -4.85 -8.02 -11.71
N ILE A 355 -4.75 -6.95 -12.52
CA ILE A 355 -5.29 -6.93 -13.88
C ILE A 355 -4.65 -8.01 -14.74
N VAL A 356 -3.32 -7.99 -14.82
CA VAL A 356 -2.56 -8.95 -15.66
C VAL A 356 -2.69 -10.37 -15.13
N THR A 357 -2.59 -10.56 -13.80
CA THR A 357 -2.72 -11.87 -13.19
C THR A 357 -4.11 -12.47 -13.41
N GLY A 358 -5.17 -11.65 -13.37
CA GLY A 358 -6.53 -12.10 -13.66
C GLY A 358 -6.69 -12.63 -15.08
N ILE A 359 -6.08 -11.96 -16.05
CA ILE A 359 -6.05 -12.42 -17.45
C ILE A 359 -5.29 -13.75 -17.55
N LEU A 360 -4.10 -13.84 -16.92
CA LEU A 360 -3.27 -15.05 -16.96
C LEU A 360 -3.94 -16.25 -16.26
N VAL A 361 -4.59 -16.04 -15.11
CA VAL A 361 -5.32 -17.11 -14.41
C VAL A 361 -6.50 -17.59 -15.26
N SER A 362 -7.22 -16.68 -15.89
CA SER A 362 -8.38 -16.99 -16.74
C SER A 362 -7.98 -17.70 -18.04
N ALA A 363 -6.87 -17.29 -18.66
CA ALA A 363 -6.40 -17.86 -19.92
C ALA A 363 -5.69 -19.21 -19.75
N TYR A 364 -4.99 -19.41 -18.63
CA TYR A 364 -4.15 -20.58 -18.41
C TYR A 364 -4.49 -21.28 -17.09
N SER A 365 -3.85 -20.87 -15.99
CA SER A 365 -4.04 -21.45 -14.66
C SER A 365 -3.44 -20.55 -13.57
N TYR A 366 -3.78 -20.81 -12.31
CA TYR A 366 -3.11 -20.19 -11.17
C TYR A 366 -1.59 -20.46 -11.16
N MET A 367 -1.20 -21.70 -11.45
CA MET A 367 0.22 -22.09 -11.49
C MET A 367 1.00 -21.29 -12.55
N ALA A 368 0.49 -21.22 -13.78
CA ALA A 368 1.13 -20.45 -14.84
C ALA A 368 1.21 -18.96 -14.51
N ALA A 369 0.14 -18.37 -13.95
CA ALA A 369 0.10 -16.97 -13.57
C ALA A 369 1.11 -16.65 -12.46
N PHE A 370 1.13 -17.40 -11.35
CA PHE A 370 2.07 -17.16 -10.26
C PHE A 370 3.53 -17.45 -10.66
N ALA A 371 3.76 -18.49 -11.47
CA ALA A 371 5.09 -18.76 -12.05
C ALA A 371 5.57 -17.61 -12.94
N SER A 372 4.68 -17.04 -13.78
CA SER A 372 5.01 -15.89 -14.63
C SER A 372 5.34 -14.65 -13.81
N VAL A 373 4.56 -14.37 -12.75
CA VAL A 373 4.83 -13.25 -11.82
C VAL A 373 6.16 -13.45 -11.09
N GLY A 374 6.42 -14.65 -10.58
CA GLY A 374 7.70 -14.99 -9.95
C GLY A 374 8.88 -14.88 -10.91
N GLY A 375 8.72 -15.38 -12.16
CA GLY A 375 9.71 -15.26 -13.23
C GLY A 375 10.01 -13.81 -13.60
N LEU A 376 8.98 -12.96 -13.66
CA LEU A 376 9.15 -11.51 -13.91
C LEU A 376 10.03 -10.86 -12.82
N LEU A 377 9.79 -11.17 -11.54
CA LEU A 377 10.63 -10.67 -10.44
C LEU A 377 12.09 -11.11 -10.59
N MET A 378 12.33 -12.37 -10.98
CA MET A 378 13.67 -12.89 -11.19
C MET A 378 14.38 -12.21 -12.37
N VAL A 379 13.69 -12.07 -13.51
CA VAL A 379 14.24 -11.39 -14.70
C VAL A 379 14.60 -9.94 -14.39
N VAL A 380 13.68 -9.20 -13.73
CA VAL A 380 13.94 -7.81 -13.33
C VAL A 380 15.09 -7.71 -12.32
N SER A 381 15.20 -8.66 -11.41
CA SER A 381 16.32 -8.75 -10.46
C SER A 381 17.67 -8.87 -11.19
N LEU A 382 17.77 -9.73 -12.18
CA LEU A 382 18.98 -9.91 -12.99
C LEU A 382 19.31 -8.64 -13.79
N ILE A 383 18.31 -8.10 -14.51
CA ILE A 383 18.49 -6.86 -15.30
C ILE A 383 18.95 -5.71 -14.39
N PHE A 384 18.31 -5.52 -13.25
CA PHE A 384 18.69 -4.46 -12.30
C PHE A 384 20.10 -4.64 -11.76
N GLY A 385 20.49 -5.86 -11.41
CA GLY A 385 21.85 -6.19 -10.96
C GLY A 385 22.94 -5.89 -11.98
N PHE A 386 22.61 -6.06 -13.29
CA PHE A 386 23.54 -5.72 -14.38
C PHE A 386 23.56 -4.22 -14.70
N LEU A 387 22.41 -3.55 -14.72
CA LEU A 387 22.30 -2.14 -15.11
C LEU A 387 22.81 -1.18 -14.05
N VAL A 388 22.56 -1.49 -12.77
CA VAL A 388 22.94 -0.63 -11.65
C VAL A 388 24.17 -1.23 -10.97
N HIS A 389 25.35 -0.96 -11.56
CA HIS A 389 26.63 -1.40 -10.95
C HIS A 389 26.73 -0.90 -9.50
N PRO A 390 27.10 -1.76 -8.55
CA PRO A 390 27.32 -1.33 -7.18
C PRO A 390 28.51 -0.37 -7.15
N ARG A 391 28.27 0.93 -7.02
CA ARG A 391 29.31 1.86 -6.58
C ARG A 391 29.64 1.47 -5.15
N VAL A 392 30.82 0.90 -4.96
CA VAL A 392 31.34 0.58 -3.64
C VAL A 392 31.53 1.91 -2.90
N PRO A 393 30.88 2.14 -1.75
CA PRO A 393 31.15 3.33 -0.94
C PRO A 393 32.63 3.34 -0.56
N GLY A 394 33.39 4.34 -1.03
CA GLY A 394 34.79 4.51 -0.63
C GLY A 394 35.82 4.56 -1.76
N GLN A 395 35.46 4.43 -3.05
CA GLN A 395 36.44 4.56 -4.13
C GLN A 395 36.63 5.99 -4.66
N ASP A 396 35.68 6.91 -4.41
CA ASP A 396 35.77 8.30 -4.91
C ASP A 396 36.50 9.27 -3.93
N ALA A 397 37.02 8.76 -2.81
CA ALA A 397 37.83 9.57 -1.86
C ALA A 397 39.35 9.55 -2.14
N LYS A 398 39.78 9.00 -3.28
CA LYS A 398 41.20 8.88 -3.67
C LYS A 398 41.50 9.41 -5.09
N GLN A 399 40.66 10.31 -5.61
CA GLN A 399 41.06 11.12 -6.78
C GLN A 399 40.97 12.60 -6.50
#